data_935c599598df482f868a4d70d18473e3
#
_entry.id   935c599598df482f868a4d70d18473e3
#
_cell.length_a   1.000
_cell.length_b   1.000
_cell.length_c   1.000
_cell.angle_alpha   90.00
_cell.angle_beta   90.00
_cell.angle_gamma   90.00
#
_symmetry.space_group_name_H-M   'P 1'
#
loop_
_entity.id
_entity.type
_entity.pdbx_description
1 polymer ?
#
loop_
_entity_poly.entity_id
_entity_poly.type
_entity_poly.pdbx_seq_one_letter_code
_entity_poly.pdbx_strand_id
1 'polypeptide(L)'
;MIEDTTMTYRPNCGPTAIAALTGLDVDHVMKAYREQWKLGPRWNGSSHLSRLITTAKRLGLLLKPERGAKGSLGTWVVREAIPGRRYLIRVGGHFVALIDGKVIDQMGIDRLDSLAKKRVTKVYFVK
;
A
#
# COMPACT_ATOMS: atom_id res chain seq x y z
N MET A 1 7.46 22.36 12.95
CA MET A 1 7.75 21.68 12.67
C MET A 1 7.95 20.41 13.20
N ILE A 2 7.88 20.14 14.20
CA ILE A 2 8.00 18.96 14.82
C ILE A 2 7.03 17.99 14.50
N GLU A 3 5.89 18.42 14.26
CA GLU A 3 4.82 17.60 13.85
C GLU A 3 5.17 16.84 12.62
N ASP A 4 6.11 17.28 11.86
CA ASP A 4 6.51 16.57 10.69
C ASP A 4 7.05 15.19 10.99
N THR A 5 7.75 15.05 12.10
CA THR A 5 8.26 13.77 12.53
C THR A 5 7.11 12.80 12.79
N THR A 6 6.05 13.29 13.40
CA THR A 6 4.90 12.47 13.70
C THR A 6 4.25 11.98 12.42
N MET A 7 4.16 12.84 11.42
CA MET A 7 3.53 12.48 10.18
C MET A 7 4.34 11.45 9.40
N THR A 8 5.65 11.44 9.56
CA THR A 8 6.53 10.51 8.89
C THR A 8 6.27 9.06 9.29
N TYR A 9 5.75 8.85 10.48
CA TYR A 9 5.55 7.52 11.02
C TYR A 9 4.09 7.12 11.14
N ARG A 10 3.24 7.66 10.30
CA ARG A 10 1.85 7.24 10.33
C ARG A 10 1.74 5.80 9.93
N PRO A 11 1.06 4.97 10.73
CA PRO A 11 0.94 3.54 10.43
C PRO A 11 -0.16 3.23 9.42
N ASN A 12 -0.70 4.22 8.73
CA ASN A 12 -1.78 4.04 7.77
C ASN A 12 -1.30 3.76 6.35
N CYS A 13 -0.10 3.25 6.16
CA CYS A 13 0.43 2.97 4.83
C CYS A 13 -0.45 2.00 4.04
N GLY A 14 -1.02 0.99 4.71
CA GLY A 14 -1.92 0.05 4.07
C GLY A 14 -3.17 0.71 3.50
N PRO A 15 -3.96 1.39 4.34
CA PRO A 15 -5.13 2.12 3.86
C PRO A 15 -4.80 3.15 2.78
N THR A 16 -3.66 3.83 2.89
CA THR A 16 -3.24 4.81 1.88
C THR A 16 -2.98 4.13 0.53
N ALA A 17 -2.33 2.98 0.52
CA ALA A 17 -2.08 2.24 -0.72
C ALA A 17 -3.39 1.79 -1.35
N ILE A 18 -4.34 1.29 -0.56
CA ILE A 18 -5.64 0.87 -1.07
C ILE A 18 -6.43 2.08 -1.60
N ALA A 19 -6.34 3.22 -0.92
CA ALA A 19 -6.99 4.45 -1.39
C ALA A 19 -6.45 4.84 -2.77
N ALA A 20 -5.13 4.79 -2.96
CA ALA A 20 -4.52 5.10 -4.26
C ALA A 20 -5.00 4.14 -5.35
N LEU A 21 -5.11 2.85 -5.02
CA LEU A 21 -5.52 1.83 -6.00
C LEU A 21 -7.02 1.88 -6.33
N THR A 22 -7.85 2.35 -5.41
CA THR A 22 -9.30 2.41 -5.61
C THR A 22 -9.77 3.78 -6.09
N GLY A 23 -8.99 4.82 -5.84
CA GLY A 23 -9.44 6.20 -6.08
C GLY A 23 -10.31 6.75 -4.96
N LEU A 24 -10.45 6.02 -3.85
CA LEU A 24 -11.22 6.46 -2.70
C LEU A 24 -10.34 7.28 -1.75
N ASP A 25 -10.97 8.08 -0.89
CA ASP A 25 -10.24 8.79 0.14
C ASP A 25 -9.69 7.83 1.18
N VAL A 26 -8.54 8.15 1.74
CA VAL A 26 -7.92 7.33 2.80
C VAL A 26 -8.89 7.16 3.98
N ASP A 27 -9.59 8.23 4.36
CA ASP A 27 -10.54 8.16 5.48
C ASP A 27 -11.67 7.17 5.20
N HIS A 28 -12.11 7.07 3.95
CA HIS A 28 -13.14 6.11 3.57
C HIS A 28 -12.61 4.67 3.74
N VAL A 29 -11.39 4.42 3.29
CA VAL A 29 -10.76 3.10 3.40
C VAL A 29 -10.54 2.75 4.88
N MET A 30 -10.06 3.69 5.67
CA MET A 30 -9.84 3.47 7.10
C MET A 30 -11.15 3.16 7.82
N LYS A 31 -12.22 3.87 7.47
CA LYS A 31 -13.53 3.63 8.08
C LYS A 31 -14.02 2.22 7.73
N ALA A 32 -13.89 1.80 6.49
CA ALA A 32 -14.30 0.47 6.06
C ALA A 32 -13.52 -0.63 6.79
N TYR A 33 -12.21 -0.45 6.91
CA TYR A 33 -11.35 -1.41 7.61
C TYR A 33 -11.74 -1.47 9.10
N ARG A 34 -11.89 -0.32 9.74
CA ARG A 34 -12.24 -0.26 11.15
C ARG A 34 -13.58 -0.92 11.44
N GLU A 35 -14.57 -0.67 10.59
CA GLU A 35 -15.89 -1.26 10.76
C GLU A 35 -15.88 -2.76 10.52
N GLN A 36 -15.21 -3.20 9.46
CA GLN A 36 -15.17 -4.61 9.12
C GLN A 36 -14.52 -5.45 10.22
N TRP A 37 -13.45 -4.94 10.81
CA TRP A 37 -12.68 -5.68 11.81
C TRP A 37 -13.01 -5.24 13.24
N LYS A 38 -14.05 -4.42 13.40
CA LYS A 38 -14.59 -3.98 14.69
C LYS A 38 -13.52 -3.37 15.59
N LEU A 39 -12.74 -2.46 15.01
CA LEU A 39 -11.66 -1.79 15.74
C LEU A 39 -12.20 -0.53 16.41
N GLY A 40 -11.60 -0.17 17.53
CA GLY A 40 -12.04 0.98 18.33
C GLY A 40 -11.66 2.32 17.71
N PRO A 41 -12.16 3.41 18.29
CA PRO A 41 -11.90 4.75 17.74
C PRO A 41 -10.44 5.19 17.83
N ARG A 42 -9.64 4.52 18.64
CA ARG A 42 -8.23 4.85 18.78
C ARG A 42 -7.32 4.11 17.79
N TRP A 43 -7.92 3.31 16.93
CA TRP A 43 -7.13 2.61 15.92
C TRP A 43 -6.42 3.63 15.03
N ASN A 44 -5.12 3.40 14.81
CA ASN A 44 -4.25 4.37 14.16
C ASN A 44 -4.03 4.14 12.67
N GLY A 45 -4.68 3.15 12.08
CA GLY A 45 -4.51 2.84 10.66
C GLY A 45 -3.60 1.65 10.38
N SER A 46 -2.97 1.08 11.43
CA SER A 46 -2.13 -0.09 11.27
C SER A 46 -2.96 -1.27 10.79
N SER A 47 -2.47 -2.00 9.80
CA SER A 47 -3.26 -3.08 9.21
C SER A 47 -2.43 -4.32 8.95
N HIS A 48 -3.09 -5.47 9.03
CA HIS A 48 -2.51 -6.74 8.65
C HIS A 48 -2.82 -7.00 7.19
N LEU A 49 -1.88 -7.60 6.47
CA LEU A 49 -2.00 -7.82 5.04
C LEU A 49 -3.28 -8.58 4.66
N SER A 50 -3.58 -9.69 5.34
CA SER A 50 -4.75 -10.47 5.01
C SER A 50 -6.06 -9.69 5.19
N ARG A 51 -6.14 -8.91 6.28
CA ARG A 51 -7.31 -8.09 6.54
C ARG A 51 -7.42 -6.94 5.53
N LEU A 52 -6.28 -6.39 5.14
CA LEU A 52 -6.24 -5.31 4.17
C LEU A 52 -6.76 -5.78 2.81
N ILE A 53 -6.35 -6.97 2.38
CA ILE A 53 -6.81 -7.55 1.12
C ILE A 53 -8.31 -7.81 1.15
N THR A 54 -8.82 -8.33 2.28
CA THR A 54 -10.25 -8.58 2.44
C THR A 54 -11.06 -7.28 2.39
N THR A 55 -10.56 -6.24 3.05
CA THR A 55 -11.22 -4.93 3.01
C THR A 55 -11.18 -4.34 1.60
N ALA A 56 -10.05 -4.48 0.91
CA ALA A 56 -9.93 -4.02 -0.47
C ALA A 56 -10.99 -4.69 -1.36
N LYS A 57 -11.18 -5.99 -1.20
CA LYS A 57 -12.20 -6.71 -1.98
C LYS A 57 -13.60 -6.16 -1.72
N ARG A 58 -13.90 -5.85 -0.48
CA ARG A 58 -15.18 -5.25 -0.10
C ARG A 58 -15.37 -3.89 -0.77
N LEU A 59 -14.28 -3.17 -0.99
CA LEU A 59 -14.30 -1.86 -1.65
C LEU A 59 -14.20 -1.96 -3.18
N GLY A 60 -14.29 -3.16 -3.72
CA GLY A 60 -14.30 -3.38 -5.16
C GLY A 60 -12.93 -3.60 -5.78
N LEU A 61 -11.89 -3.78 -4.96
CA LEU A 61 -10.53 -3.98 -5.46
C LEU A 61 -10.11 -5.43 -5.24
N LEU A 62 -9.99 -6.18 -6.33
CA LEU A 62 -9.58 -7.57 -6.24
C LEU A 62 -8.07 -7.67 -6.44
N LEU A 63 -7.37 -8.13 -5.41
CA LEU A 63 -5.92 -8.28 -5.40
C LEU A 63 -5.55 -9.74 -5.49
N LYS A 64 -4.63 -10.07 -6.39
CA LYS A 64 -4.13 -11.42 -6.59
C LYS A 64 -2.64 -11.46 -6.29
N PRO A 65 -2.14 -12.52 -5.61
CA PRO A 65 -0.72 -12.61 -5.32
C PRO A 65 0.10 -12.76 -6.59
N GLU A 66 1.24 -12.08 -6.62
CA GLU A 66 2.19 -12.15 -7.71
C GLU A 66 3.39 -12.93 -7.22
N ARG A 67 3.92 -13.81 -8.06
CA ARG A 67 5.12 -14.59 -7.72
C ARG A 67 6.37 -13.74 -7.96
N GLY A 68 7.48 -14.15 -7.36
CA GLY A 68 8.74 -13.46 -7.59
C GLY A 68 8.92 -12.19 -6.77
N ALA A 69 8.23 -12.08 -5.64
CA ALA A 69 8.39 -10.95 -4.74
C ALA A 69 9.75 -11.05 -4.05
N LYS A 70 10.77 -10.48 -4.65
CA LYS A 70 12.13 -10.54 -4.12
C LYS A 70 12.97 -9.37 -4.64
N GLY A 71 14.10 -9.15 -3.99
CA GLY A 71 15.03 -8.11 -4.38
C GLY A 71 14.57 -6.72 -3.93
N SER A 72 15.20 -5.70 -4.47
CA SER A 72 14.86 -4.32 -4.13
C SER A 72 13.66 -3.84 -4.95
N LEU A 73 12.96 -2.86 -4.41
CA LEU A 73 11.81 -2.29 -5.09
C LEU A 73 12.20 -1.71 -6.45
N GLY A 74 13.33 -1.00 -6.52
CA GLY A 74 13.77 -0.41 -7.78
C GLY A 74 13.98 -1.46 -8.86
N THR A 75 14.65 -2.56 -8.53
CA THR A 75 14.88 -3.64 -9.46
C THR A 75 13.57 -4.31 -9.87
N TRP A 76 12.70 -4.55 -8.88
CA TRP A 76 11.42 -5.21 -9.16
C TRP A 76 10.57 -4.39 -10.12
N VAL A 77 10.48 -3.09 -9.90
CA VAL A 77 9.69 -2.20 -10.76
C VAL A 77 10.22 -2.22 -12.20
N VAL A 78 11.53 -2.18 -12.37
CA VAL A 78 12.12 -2.16 -13.70
C VAL A 78 12.00 -3.50 -14.42
N ARG A 79 12.21 -4.60 -13.72
CA ARG A 79 12.31 -5.92 -14.33
C ARG A 79 11.01 -6.71 -14.35
N GLU A 80 10.20 -6.58 -13.30
CA GLU A 80 9.05 -7.45 -13.15
C GLU A 80 7.71 -6.78 -13.38
N ALA A 81 7.58 -5.50 -13.07
CA ALA A 81 6.30 -4.83 -13.18
C ALA A 81 5.84 -4.75 -14.64
N ILE A 82 4.60 -5.15 -14.88
CA ILE A 82 4.02 -5.11 -16.22
C ILE A 82 3.39 -3.74 -16.43
N PRO A 83 3.77 -3.02 -17.50
CA PRO A 83 3.19 -1.70 -17.77
C PRO A 83 1.67 -1.75 -17.83
N GLY A 84 1.02 -0.77 -17.23
CA GLY A 84 -0.44 -0.68 -17.19
C GLY A 84 -1.08 -1.48 -16.08
N ARG A 85 -0.34 -2.36 -15.43
CA ARG A 85 -0.86 -3.14 -14.31
C ARG A 85 -0.58 -2.38 -13.01
N ARG A 86 -1.54 -2.40 -12.10
CA ARG A 86 -1.40 -1.76 -10.79
C ARG A 86 -1.10 -2.79 -9.73
N TYR A 87 -0.32 -2.41 -8.73
CA TYR A 87 0.15 -3.35 -7.72
C TYR A 87 0.05 -2.78 -6.31
N LEU A 88 -0.22 -3.66 -5.36
CA LEU A 88 0.02 -3.41 -3.95
C LEU A 88 1.31 -4.13 -3.59
N ILE A 89 2.30 -3.41 -3.09
CA ILE A 89 3.60 -3.97 -2.79
C ILE A 89 3.96 -3.71 -1.33
N ARG A 90 4.46 -4.73 -0.67
CA ARG A 90 4.98 -4.59 0.68
C ARG A 90 6.49 -4.57 0.61
N VAL A 91 7.09 -3.51 1.13
CA VAL A 91 8.55 -3.34 1.19
C VAL A 91 8.95 -3.28 2.66
N GLY A 92 9.56 -4.36 3.16
CA GLY A 92 9.75 -4.51 4.59
C GLY A 92 8.37 -4.57 5.25
N GLY A 93 8.12 -3.72 6.21
CA GLY A 93 6.81 -3.62 6.86
C GLY A 93 5.92 -2.52 6.32
N HIS A 94 6.25 -1.96 5.18
CA HIS A 94 5.59 -0.78 4.63
C HIS A 94 4.84 -1.14 3.34
N PHE A 95 3.62 -0.64 3.18
CA PHE A 95 2.83 -0.87 1.98
C PHE A 95 2.90 0.33 1.04
N VAL A 96 3.01 0.05 -0.25
CA VAL A 96 2.96 1.08 -1.28
C VAL A 96 2.08 0.61 -2.43
N ALA A 97 1.56 1.56 -3.21
CA ALA A 97 0.89 1.26 -4.46
C ALA A 97 1.81 1.58 -5.61
N LEU A 98 1.78 0.77 -6.66
CA LEU A 98 2.48 1.06 -7.90
C LEU A 98 1.45 1.28 -8.99
N ILE A 99 1.41 2.49 -9.54
CA ILE A 99 0.45 2.89 -10.57
C ILE A 99 1.21 3.67 -11.64
N ASP A 100 1.13 3.20 -12.87
CA ASP A 100 1.79 3.84 -14.02
C ASP A 100 3.27 4.12 -13.76
N GLY A 101 3.96 3.17 -13.15
CA GLY A 101 5.38 3.28 -12.86
C GLY A 101 5.72 4.16 -11.67
N LYS A 102 4.73 4.71 -11.00
CA LYS A 102 4.95 5.58 -9.84
C LYS A 102 4.62 4.85 -8.55
N VAL A 103 5.52 4.96 -7.58
CA VAL A 103 5.33 4.38 -6.25
C VAL A 103 4.67 5.42 -5.36
N ILE A 104 3.53 5.06 -4.78
CA ILE A 104 2.69 5.96 -4.00
C ILE A 104 2.56 5.43 -2.58
N ASP A 105 2.82 6.29 -1.60
CA ASP A 105 2.59 5.98 -0.19
C ASP A 105 2.08 7.22 0.54
N GLN A 106 1.98 7.18 1.86
CA GLN A 106 1.46 8.31 2.63
C GLN A 106 2.37 9.53 2.58
N MET A 107 3.59 9.40 2.07
CA MET A 107 4.54 10.50 1.96
C MET A 107 4.52 11.18 0.59
N GLY A 108 3.87 10.59 -0.41
CA GLY A 108 3.80 11.21 -1.72
C GLY A 108 3.49 10.25 -2.85
N ILE A 109 3.44 10.78 -4.06
CA ILE A 109 2.99 10.04 -5.23
C ILE A 109 4.12 9.65 -6.20
N ASP A 110 5.36 9.83 -5.84
CA ASP A 110 6.48 9.43 -6.71
C ASP A 110 7.66 9.08 -5.81
N ARG A 111 7.52 7.96 -5.13
CA ARG A 111 8.44 7.58 -4.06
C ARG A 111 9.48 6.55 -4.47
N LEU A 112 9.59 6.23 -5.76
CA LEU A 112 10.48 5.17 -6.20
C LEU A 112 11.93 5.41 -5.79
N ASP A 113 12.44 6.63 -6.01
CA ASP A 113 13.84 6.93 -5.66
C ASP A 113 14.11 6.74 -4.17
N SER A 114 13.19 7.21 -3.33
CA SER A 114 13.36 7.13 -1.88
C SER A 114 13.27 5.69 -1.36
N LEU A 115 12.52 4.84 -2.04
CA LEU A 115 12.24 3.47 -1.58
C LEU A 115 12.92 2.41 -2.41
N ALA A 116 13.69 2.80 -3.42
CA ALA A 116 14.25 1.86 -4.40
C ALA A 116 15.09 0.74 -3.79
N LYS A 117 15.79 1.01 -2.69
CA LYS A 117 16.65 0.03 -2.04
C LYS A 117 15.92 -0.86 -1.03
N LYS A 118 14.65 -0.58 -0.74
CA LYS A 118 13.89 -1.39 0.21
C LYS A 118 13.59 -2.75 -0.39
N ARG A 119 13.60 -3.77 0.45
CA ARG A 119 13.37 -5.15 -0.01
C ARG A 119 11.89 -5.42 -0.21
N VAL A 120 11.55 -5.97 -1.36
CA VAL A 120 10.18 -6.40 -1.69
C VAL A 120 9.90 -7.71 -0.95
N THR A 121 8.82 -7.75 -0.19
CA THR A 121 8.44 -8.95 0.57
C THR A 121 7.14 -9.58 0.09
N LYS A 122 6.22 -8.80 -0.44
CA LYS A 122 4.96 -9.30 -1.00
C LYS A 122 4.53 -8.41 -2.15
N VAL A 123 3.96 -9.00 -3.18
CA VAL A 123 3.40 -8.27 -4.32
C VAL A 123 2.03 -8.85 -4.65
N TYR A 124 1.06 -7.96 -4.83
CA TYR A 124 -0.26 -8.32 -5.32
C TYR A 124 -0.59 -7.42 -6.50
N PHE A 125 -1.17 -7.99 -7.54
CA PHE A 125 -1.61 -7.18 -8.67
C PHE A 125 -3.13 -6.99 -8.63
N VAL A 126 -3.58 -5.88 -9.18
CA VAL A 126 -5.00 -5.60 -9.29
C VAL A 126 -5.55 -6.35 -10.48
N LYS A 127 -6.50 -7.20 -10.22
CA LYS A 127 -7.10 -8.00 -11.26
C LYS A 127 -8.11 -7.22 -12.09
#